data_09a4d67ddffa90e4eb6c8f5bc550b9d8
#
_entry.id   09a4d67ddffa90e4eb6c8f5bc550b9d8
#
_cell.length_a   1.000
_cell.length_b   1.000
_cell.length_c   1.000
_cell.angle_alpha   90.00
_cell.angle_beta   90.00
_cell.angle_gamma   90.00
#
_symmetry.space_group_name_H-M   'P 1'
#
loop_
_entity.id
_entity.type
_entity.pdbx_description
1 polymer ?
#
loop_
_entity_poly.entity_id
_entity_poly.type
_entity_poly.pdbx_seq_one_letter_code
_entity_poly.pdbx_strand_id
1 'polypeptide(L)'
;MSNFESDFGLVHKFYMESKIQNRYNPDYVSPPGDTLLEVLEDRGMTQAELAERTGRPKKTINEIIKGKAAITPETALQLERVFNIPASFWNNRERHYREFLAQKEEKKRLAKQVPWLKEIPVTAMIKSGWIRRCGDKVDQQKN
;
A
#
# COMPACT_ATOMS: atom_id res chain seq x y z
N MET A 1 -23.97 -17.68 -10.27
CA MET A 1 -22.96 -18.55 -9.91
C MET A 1 -21.67 -18.11 -10.42
N SER A 2 -21.54 -17.90 -11.68
CA SER A 2 -20.27 -17.43 -12.21
C SER A 2 -19.82 -16.12 -11.57
N ASN A 3 -20.78 -15.29 -11.15
CA ASN A 3 -20.42 -14.03 -10.50
C ASN A 3 -19.70 -14.22 -9.19
N PHE A 4 -20.11 -15.23 -8.42
CA PHE A 4 -19.47 -15.49 -7.15
C PHE A 4 -18.02 -15.92 -7.36
N GLU A 5 -17.80 -16.82 -8.29
CA GLU A 5 -16.45 -17.28 -8.59
C GLU A 5 -15.59 -16.15 -9.13
N SER A 6 -16.19 -15.31 -9.96
CA SER A 6 -15.47 -14.18 -10.53
C SER A 6 -15.03 -13.20 -9.44
N ASP A 7 -15.92 -12.94 -8.47
CA ASP A 7 -15.59 -12.05 -7.38
C ASP A 7 -14.47 -12.61 -6.52
N PHE A 8 -14.52 -13.90 -6.24
CA PHE A 8 -13.48 -14.53 -5.45
C PHE A 8 -12.13 -14.46 -6.17
N GLY A 9 -12.12 -14.71 -7.47
CA GLY A 9 -10.90 -14.62 -8.25
C GLY A 9 -10.34 -13.21 -8.29
N LEU A 10 -11.21 -12.23 -8.35
CA LEU A 10 -10.78 -10.83 -8.37
C LEU A 10 -10.10 -10.45 -7.05
N VAL A 11 -10.68 -10.86 -5.93
CA VAL A 11 -10.09 -10.58 -4.63
C VAL A 11 -8.70 -11.22 -4.53
N HIS A 12 -8.59 -12.46 -4.95
CA HIS A 12 -7.32 -13.18 -4.91
C HIS A 12 -6.28 -12.48 -5.78
N LYS A 13 -6.69 -12.04 -6.97
CA LYS A 13 -5.79 -11.36 -7.88
C LYS A 13 -5.22 -10.08 -7.26
N PHE A 14 -6.07 -9.25 -6.71
CA PHE A 14 -5.62 -8.00 -6.11
C PHE A 14 -4.72 -8.26 -4.90
N TYR A 15 -5.07 -9.26 -4.11
CA TYR A 15 -4.27 -9.61 -2.95
C TYR A 15 -2.86 -10.03 -3.35
N MET A 16 -2.77 -10.86 -4.36
CA MET A 16 -1.47 -11.35 -4.83
C MET A 16 -0.66 -10.25 -5.48
N GLU A 17 -1.31 -9.41 -6.26
CA GLU A 17 -0.61 -8.30 -6.89
C GLU A 17 -0.03 -7.35 -5.85
N SER A 18 -0.80 -7.10 -4.80
CA SER A 18 -0.32 -6.24 -3.73
C SER A 18 0.91 -6.84 -3.06
N LYS A 19 0.89 -8.13 -2.82
CA LYS A 19 2.03 -8.81 -2.22
C LYS A 19 3.24 -8.79 -3.13
N ILE A 20 3.03 -8.99 -4.41
CA ILE A 20 4.12 -8.99 -5.37
C ILE A 20 4.77 -7.62 -5.44
N GLN A 21 3.96 -6.57 -5.43
CA GLN A 21 4.49 -5.22 -5.45
C GLN A 21 5.36 -4.95 -4.22
N ASN A 22 4.91 -5.39 -3.07
CA ASN A 22 5.68 -5.22 -1.86
C ASN A 22 7.00 -5.96 -1.91
N ARG A 23 7.02 -7.06 -2.63
CA ARG A 23 8.20 -7.89 -2.76
C ARG A 23 9.22 -7.31 -3.70
N TYR A 24 8.78 -6.90 -4.89
CA TYR A 24 9.68 -6.51 -5.96
C TYR A 24 9.98 -5.03 -5.99
N ASN A 25 9.11 -4.24 -5.40
CA ASN A 25 9.29 -2.79 -5.43
C ASN A 25 9.05 -2.22 -4.06
N PRO A 26 9.98 -2.45 -3.13
CA PRO A 26 9.78 -1.98 -1.75
C PRO A 26 9.73 -0.47 -1.62
N ASP A 27 10.18 0.24 -2.63
CA ASP A 27 10.19 1.70 -2.60
C ASP A 27 8.91 2.31 -3.14
N TYR A 28 7.94 1.49 -3.50
CA TYR A 28 6.69 2.00 -4.05
C TYR A 28 5.52 1.12 -3.66
N VAL A 29 4.48 1.76 -3.15
CA VAL A 29 3.20 1.12 -2.87
C VAL A 29 2.13 1.98 -3.47
N SER A 30 1.26 1.38 -4.29
CA SER A 30 0.21 2.15 -4.94
C SER A 30 -0.87 2.52 -3.94
N PRO A 31 -1.54 3.65 -4.14
CA PRO A 31 -2.65 4.02 -3.26
C PRO A 31 -3.81 3.03 -3.38
N PRO A 32 -4.56 2.83 -2.30
CA PRO A 32 -5.73 1.94 -2.38
C PRO A 32 -6.77 2.44 -3.38
N GLY A 33 -6.74 3.74 -3.70
CA GLY A 33 -7.63 4.27 -4.73
C GLY A 33 -7.42 3.66 -6.09
N ASP A 34 -6.18 3.25 -6.40
CA ASP A 34 -5.92 2.57 -7.66
C ASP A 34 -6.68 1.26 -7.75
N THR A 35 -6.66 0.50 -6.66
CA THR A 35 -7.42 -0.75 -6.61
C THR A 35 -8.91 -0.49 -6.71
N LEU A 36 -9.38 0.56 -6.05
CA LEU A 36 -10.80 0.90 -6.12
C LEU A 36 -11.21 1.22 -7.55
N LEU A 37 -10.39 1.98 -8.25
CA LEU A 37 -10.68 2.31 -9.64
C LEU A 37 -10.72 1.06 -10.52
N GLU A 38 -9.78 0.15 -10.31
CA GLU A 38 -9.76 -1.10 -11.06
C GLU A 38 -11.03 -1.91 -10.82
N VAL A 39 -11.47 -1.97 -9.57
CA VAL A 39 -12.70 -2.70 -9.25
C VAL A 39 -13.90 -2.07 -9.94
N LEU A 40 -13.96 -0.73 -9.93
CA LEU A 40 -15.06 -0.04 -10.61
C LEU A 40 -15.06 -0.36 -12.10
N GLU A 41 -13.90 -0.34 -12.73
CA GLU A 41 -13.80 -0.62 -14.15
C GLU A 41 -14.17 -2.07 -14.45
N ASP A 42 -13.73 -2.99 -13.62
CA ASP A 42 -14.05 -4.39 -13.80
C ASP A 42 -15.55 -4.66 -13.66
N ARG A 43 -16.20 -3.94 -12.77
CA ARG A 43 -17.65 -4.12 -12.54
C ARG A 43 -18.49 -3.24 -13.44
N GLY A 44 -17.87 -2.40 -14.26
CA GLY A 44 -18.60 -1.47 -15.11
C GLY A 44 -19.41 -0.46 -14.32
N MET A 45 -18.91 -0.07 -13.15
CA MET A 45 -19.61 0.84 -12.26
C MET A 45 -18.93 2.20 -12.29
N THR A 46 -19.75 3.26 -12.30
CA THR A 46 -19.22 4.62 -12.28
C THR A 46 -19.00 5.08 -10.85
N GLN A 47 -18.22 6.16 -10.71
CA GLN A 47 -18.02 6.74 -9.39
C GLN A 47 -19.31 7.27 -8.79
N ALA A 48 -20.17 7.84 -9.65
CA ALA A 48 -21.46 8.33 -9.19
C ALA A 48 -22.32 7.19 -8.65
N GLU A 49 -22.27 6.06 -9.33
CA GLU A 49 -23.03 4.89 -8.91
C GLU A 49 -22.53 4.36 -7.58
N LEU A 50 -21.22 4.31 -7.41
CA LEU A 50 -20.63 3.89 -6.14
C LEU A 50 -21.02 4.85 -5.03
N ALA A 51 -20.95 6.14 -5.32
CA ALA A 51 -21.34 7.15 -4.32
C ALA A 51 -22.77 6.93 -3.86
N GLU A 52 -23.66 6.64 -4.81
CA GLU A 52 -25.04 6.41 -4.48
C GLU A 52 -25.20 5.17 -3.63
N ARG A 53 -24.51 4.10 -3.98
CA ARG A 53 -24.65 2.84 -3.27
C ARG A 53 -24.05 2.88 -1.86
N THR A 54 -23.00 3.66 -1.69
CA THR A 54 -22.37 3.79 -0.37
C THR A 54 -22.96 4.90 0.46
N GLY A 55 -23.75 5.77 -0.15
CA GLY A 55 -24.29 6.93 0.56
C GLY A 55 -23.25 8.01 0.82
N ARG A 56 -22.16 7.99 0.07
CA ARG A 56 -21.11 8.98 0.23
C ARG A 56 -21.10 9.94 -0.94
N PRO A 57 -20.66 11.19 -0.71
CA PRO A 57 -20.61 12.14 -1.82
C PRO A 57 -19.63 11.67 -2.90
N LYS A 58 -19.98 11.97 -4.16
CA LYS A 58 -19.10 11.62 -5.26
C LYS A 58 -17.72 12.25 -5.09
N LYS A 59 -17.65 13.43 -4.49
CA LYS A 59 -16.40 14.08 -4.23
C LYS A 59 -15.51 13.22 -3.34
N THR A 60 -16.08 12.62 -2.31
CA THR A 60 -15.34 11.76 -1.41
C THR A 60 -14.79 10.55 -2.15
N ILE A 61 -15.62 9.92 -2.97
CA ILE A 61 -15.17 8.77 -3.75
C ILE A 61 -14.02 9.17 -4.67
N ASN A 62 -14.15 10.31 -5.31
CA ASN A 62 -13.09 10.79 -6.20
C ASN A 62 -11.80 11.05 -5.45
N GLU A 63 -11.89 11.62 -4.26
CA GLU A 63 -10.71 11.90 -3.46
C GLU A 63 -10.02 10.62 -2.99
N ILE A 64 -10.80 9.59 -2.69
CA ILE A 64 -10.22 8.30 -2.32
C ILE A 64 -9.47 7.72 -3.51
N ILE A 65 -10.07 7.79 -4.69
CA ILE A 65 -9.43 7.26 -5.90
C ILE A 65 -8.13 7.99 -6.19
N LYS A 66 -8.12 9.29 -5.96
CA LYS A 66 -6.91 10.09 -6.23
C LYS A 66 -5.89 10.02 -5.12
N GLY A 67 -6.17 9.30 -4.05
CA GLY A 67 -5.25 9.17 -2.95
C GLY A 67 -5.23 10.33 -1.99
N LYS A 68 -6.17 11.26 -2.13
CA LYS A 68 -6.24 12.44 -1.26
C LYS A 68 -7.01 12.17 0.02
N ALA A 69 -7.87 11.17 0.03
CA ALA A 69 -8.64 10.82 1.21
C ALA A 69 -8.40 9.37 1.54
N ALA A 70 -8.43 9.06 2.83
CA ALA A 70 -8.18 7.71 3.30
C ALA A 70 -9.46 6.88 3.23
N ILE A 71 -9.28 5.56 3.10
CA ILE A 71 -10.39 4.64 3.25
C ILE A 71 -10.55 4.36 4.74
N THR A 72 -11.61 4.90 5.32
CA THR A 72 -11.88 4.68 6.74
C THR A 72 -12.48 3.29 6.93
N PRO A 73 -12.44 2.75 8.17
CA PRO A 73 -13.08 1.45 8.42
C PRO A 73 -14.55 1.43 8.03
N GLU A 74 -15.24 2.54 8.22
CA GLU A 74 -16.65 2.63 7.83
C GLU A 74 -16.80 2.53 6.31
N THR A 75 -15.94 3.23 5.57
CA THR A 75 -15.96 3.15 4.12
C THR A 75 -15.63 1.74 3.66
N ALA A 76 -14.68 1.08 4.33
CA ALA A 76 -14.32 -0.29 3.98
C ALA A 76 -15.51 -1.23 4.13
N LEU A 77 -16.32 -1.04 5.16
CA LEU A 77 -17.53 -1.85 5.33
C LEU A 77 -18.52 -1.60 4.22
N GLN A 78 -18.65 -0.36 3.81
CA GLN A 78 -19.55 -0.02 2.71
C GLN A 78 -19.08 -0.62 1.40
N LEU A 79 -17.76 -0.61 1.17
CA LEU A 79 -17.21 -1.22 -0.03
C LEU A 79 -17.39 -2.73 -0.01
N GLU A 80 -17.30 -3.34 1.16
CA GLU A 80 -17.58 -4.77 1.27
C GLU A 80 -19.01 -5.09 0.84
N ARG A 81 -19.96 -4.28 1.26
CA ARG A 81 -21.36 -4.51 0.90
C ARG A 81 -21.60 -4.37 -0.59
N VAL A 82 -20.91 -3.41 -1.21
CA VAL A 82 -21.14 -3.14 -2.63
C VAL A 82 -20.42 -4.16 -3.51
N PHE A 83 -19.18 -4.48 -3.17
CA PHE A 83 -18.34 -5.30 -4.03
C PHE A 83 -18.16 -6.73 -3.55
N ASN A 84 -18.60 -7.03 -2.34
CA ASN A 84 -18.41 -8.34 -1.73
C ASN A 84 -16.92 -8.68 -1.58
N ILE A 85 -16.12 -7.66 -1.39
CA ILE A 85 -14.69 -7.79 -1.08
C ILE A 85 -14.54 -7.45 0.38
N PRO A 86 -13.89 -8.32 1.18
CA PRO A 86 -13.86 -8.12 2.64
C PRO A 86 -13.33 -6.75 3.03
N ALA A 87 -13.93 -6.19 4.07
CA ALA A 87 -13.49 -4.89 4.58
C ALA A 87 -12.04 -4.94 5.02
N SER A 88 -11.59 -6.10 5.52
CA SER A 88 -10.19 -6.23 5.93
C SER A 88 -9.23 -6.02 4.77
N PHE A 89 -9.63 -6.41 3.56
CA PHE A 89 -8.80 -6.17 2.39
C PHE A 89 -8.57 -4.66 2.20
N TRP A 90 -9.64 -3.89 2.26
CA TRP A 90 -9.53 -2.45 2.07
C TRP A 90 -8.78 -1.78 3.21
N ASN A 91 -9.04 -2.22 4.43
CA ASN A 91 -8.34 -1.66 5.59
C ASN A 91 -6.85 -1.98 5.54
N ASN A 92 -6.49 -3.18 5.11
CA ASN A 92 -5.08 -3.54 5.01
C ASN A 92 -4.39 -2.75 3.91
N ARG A 93 -5.07 -2.54 2.78
CA ARG A 93 -4.51 -1.72 1.71
C ARG A 93 -4.23 -0.31 2.19
N GLU A 94 -5.20 0.26 2.92
CA GLU A 94 -5.03 1.62 3.43
C GLU A 94 -3.90 1.69 4.45
N ARG A 95 -3.83 0.72 5.36
CA ARG A 95 -2.79 0.70 6.37
C ARG A 95 -1.41 0.58 5.74
N HIS A 96 -1.26 -0.31 4.78
CA HIS A 96 0.01 -0.49 4.10
C HIS A 96 0.46 0.79 3.41
N TYR A 97 -0.47 1.46 2.77
CA TYR A 97 -0.14 2.68 2.05
C TYR A 97 0.28 3.78 3.03
N ARG A 98 -0.44 3.92 4.13
CA ARG A 98 -0.09 4.95 5.12
C ARG A 98 1.25 4.66 5.79
N GLU A 99 1.52 3.39 6.06
CA GLU A 99 2.82 3.02 6.61
C GLU A 99 3.94 3.35 5.62
N PHE A 100 3.70 3.07 4.36
CA PHE A 100 4.69 3.37 3.34
C PHE A 100 4.97 4.89 3.28
N LEU A 101 3.92 5.68 3.29
CA LEU A 101 4.08 7.14 3.24
C LEU A 101 4.82 7.66 4.47
N ALA A 102 4.50 7.11 5.63
CA ALA A 102 5.15 7.54 6.87
C ALA A 102 6.63 7.20 6.84
N GLN A 103 6.97 6.02 6.37
CA GLN A 103 8.38 5.62 6.27
C GLN A 103 9.12 6.49 5.28
N LYS A 104 8.48 6.80 4.17
CA LYS A 104 9.10 7.64 3.15
C LYS A 104 9.36 9.04 3.69
N GLU A 105 8.40 9.56 4.43
CA GLU A 105 8.55 10.90 5.01
C GLU A 105 9.64 10.90 6.08
N GLU A 106 9.71 9.82 6.85
CA GLU A 106 10.75 9.69 7.87
C GLU A 106 12.13 9.67 7.25
N LYS A 107 12.29 8.92 6.15
CA LYS A 107 13.57 8.87 5.46
C LYS A 107 13.96 10.24 4.94
N LYS A 108 13.01 10.98 4.41
CA LYS A 108 13.29 12.33 3.94
C LYS A 108 13.75 13.24 5.06
N ARG A 109 13.07 13.15 6.20
CA ARG A 109 13.38 14.00 7.33
C ARG A 109 14.77 13.69 7.87
N LEU A 110 15.10 12.40 7.99
CA LEU A 110 16.41 12.01 8.45
C LEU A 110 17.50 12.43 7.49
N ALA A 111 17.25 12.34 6.21
CA ALA A 111 18.22 12.76 5.21
C ALA A 111 18.50 14.26 5.30
N LYS A 112 17.49 15.03 5.67
CA LYS A 112 17.66 16.47 5.83
C LYS A 112 18.40 16.82 7.11
N GLN A 113 18.08 16.12 8.19
CA GLN A 113 18.66 16.42 9.50
C GLN A 113 20.11 15.96 9.60
N VAL A 114 20.44 14.87 8.93
CA VAL A 114 21.78 14.29 9.01
C VAL A 114 22.27 14.00 7.61
N PRO A 115 22.51 15.06 6.81
CA PRO A 115 22.89 14.85 5.41
C PRO A 115 24.21 14.08 5.25
N TRP A 116 25.09 14.17 6.26
CA TRP A 116 26.38 13.48 6.18
C TRP A 116 26.21 11.95 6.15
N LEU A 117 25.05 11.44 6.58
CA LEU A 117 24.82 9.99 6.55
C LEU A 117 24.83 9.45 5.13
N LYS A 118 24.46 10.27 4.18
CA LYS A 118 24.44 9.83 2.78
C LYS A 118 25.85 9.67 2.22
N GLU A 119 26.80 10.35 2.81
CA GLU A 119 28.17 10.37 2.30
C GLU A 119 29.05 9.35 2.99
N ILE A 120 28.57 8.69 4.02
CA ILE A 120 29.36 7.71 4.73
C ILE A 120 29.20 6.36 4.05
N PRO A 121 30.28 5.80 3.49
CA PRO A 121 30.18 4.49 2.86
C PRO A 121 29.86 3.42 3.89
N VAL A 122 29.09 2.42 3.46
CA VAL A 122 28.75 1.32 4.34
C VAL A 122 29.99 0.59 4.81
N THR A 123 30.97 0.46 3.94
CA THR A 123 32.22 -0.21 4.29
C THR A 123 32.92 0.50 5.44
N ALA A 124 32.92 1.84 5.43
CA ALA A 124 33.54 2.60 6.51
C ALA A 124 32.80 2.37 7.83
N MET A 125 31.48 2.26 7.78
CA MET A 125 30.71 2.02 8.99
C MET A 125 30.97 0.63 9.54
N ILE A 126 31.15 -0.34 8.67
CA ILE A 126 31.48 -1.69 9.09
C ILE A 126 32.87 -1.72 9.73
N LYS A 127 33.79 -0.99 9.12
CA LYS A 127 35.14 -0.92 9.65
C LYS A 127 35.18 -0.34 11.06
N SER A 128 34.40 0.67 11.31
CA SER A 128 34.39 1.31 12.61
C SER A 128 33.59 0.53 13.65
N GLY A 129 32.97 -0.57 13.23
CA GLY A 129 32.21 -1.41 14.15
C GLY A 129 30.82 -0.90 14.45
N TRP A 130 30.38 0.12 13.74
CA TRP A 130 29.05 0.67 13.94
C TRP A 130 27.96 -0.29 13.52
N ILE A 131 28.18 -0.93 12.37
CA ILE A 131 27.21 -1.88 11.85
C ILE A 131 27.85 -3.25 11.92
N ARG A 132 27.22 -4.12 12.69
CA ARG A 132 27.70 -5.50 12.77
C ARG A 132 27.44 -6.17 11.44
N ARG A 133 28.40 -6.90 10.99
CA ARG A 133 28.19 -7.64 9.77
C ARG A 133 27.11 -8.67 10.01
N CYS A 134 26.19 -8.56 9.25
CA CYS A 134 25.06 -9.43 9.41
C CYS A 134 25.39 -10.80 8.93
N GLY A 135 25.43 -10.88 9.48
CA GLY A 135 25.77 -11.90 9.06
C GLY A 135 26.83 -12.12 8.75
N ASP A 136 27.19 -11.59 9.33
CA ASP A 136 28.04 -11.80 9.11
C ASP A 136 28.17 -12.33 8.56
N LYS A 137 27.68 -12.35 8.31
CA LYS A 137 27.79 -12.66 7.75
C LYS A 137 28.01 -12.74 7.26
N VAL A 138 28.03 -12.71 7.84
CA VAL A 138 28.42 -12.73 7.50
C VAL A 138 28.81 -12.73 7.43
N ASP A 139 29.04 -12.97 7.80
CA ASP A 139 29.61 -12.91 7.73
C ASP A 139 29.95 -12.71 7.26
N GLN A 140 29.86 -12.77 7.38
CA GLN A 140 30.24 -12.44 6.97
C GLN A 140 30.69 -12.17 6.75
N GLN A 141 30.79 -12.26 7.01
CA GLN A 141 31.41 -12.10 6.92
C GLN A 141 32.02 -12.08 7.09
N LYS A 142 32.14 -12.28 7.41
CA LYS A 142 32.74 -12.37 7.77
C LYS A 142 33.27 -12.27 7.91
N ASN A 143 33.24 -12.04 8.22
CA ASN A 143 33.78 -12.11 8.50
C ASN A 143 34.10 -12.43 8.42
#